data_ae6a5069a7fdfd9e98ace04ec07b9784
#
_entry.id   ae6a5069a7fdfd9e98ace04ec07b9784
#
_cell.length_a   1.000
_cell.length_b   1.000
_cell.length_c   1.000
_cell.angle_alpha   90.00
_cell.angle_beta   90.00
_cell.angle_gamma   90.00
#
_symmetry.space_group_name_H-M   'P 1'
#
loop_
_entity.id
_entity.type
_entity.pdbx_description
1 polymer ?
#
loop_
_entity_poly.entity_id
_entity_poly.type
_entity_poly.pdbx_seq_one_letter_code
_entity_poly.pdbx_strand_id
1 'polypeptide(L)'
;MTLRTSLAHTLPALRADPELLMFAKILPARLRWPCEKLFDTAILTNLSKMVEVPVSLQGGTSSVTKLLILSDSHNSPDVVQRILRDETDVDALIFLGDGLRDLEQGLTQHPRLRTYAVAGNCDYGALEPLDGLAAFDKTVVFYTHGHMYGVKYDLDTLAQAAAARGAEVALFGHTHIPLAEQRGGVFLFNPGSCGRCYTGPDTYGILTLDDGKVIAHAHKEVPQK
;
A
#
# COMPACT_ATOMS: atom_id res chain seq x y z
N MET A 1 43.01 -3.07 -22.23
CA MET A 1 42.24 -2.49 -23.31
C MET A 1 40.93 -3.26 -23.39
N THR A 2 39.76 -2.58 -23.43
CA THR A 2 38.42 -3.16 -23.63
C THR A 2 37.56 -3.51 -22.39
N LEU A 3 37.23 -2.47 -21.59
CA LEU A 3 36.02 -2.51 -20.71
C LEU A 3 35.31 -1.13 -20.65
N ARG A 4 35.82 -0.11 -21.35
CA ARG A 4 35.25 1.24 -21.36
C ARG A 4 34.22 1.51 -22.47
N THR A 5 34.12 0.66 -23.47
CA THR A 5 33.26 0.89 -24.65
C THR A 5 31.87 0.29 -24.53
N SER A 6 31.61 -0.63 -23.57
CA SER A 6 30.30 -1.25 -23.43
C SER A 6 29.30 -0.43 -22.59
N LEU A 7 29.79 0.45 -21.71
CA LEU A 7 28.92 1.24 -20.81
C LEU A 7 28.29 2.49 -21.47
N ALA A 8 28.89 3.01 -22.53
CA ALA A 8 28.39 4.23 -23.19
C ALA A 8 27.10 3.99 -24.01
N HIS A 9 26.81 2.75 -24.41
CA HIS A 9 25.61 2.39 -25.18
C HIS A 9 24.42 1.95 -24.31
N THR A 10 24.63 1.64 -23.02
CA THR A 10 23.57 1.22 -22.10
C THR A 10 22.94 2.38 -21.33
N LEU A 11 23.61 3.51 -21.21
CA LEU A 11 23.12 4.68 -20.46
C LEU A 11 21.84 5.32 -21.00
N PRO A 12 21.59 5.41 -22.33
CA PRO A 12 20.31 5.94 -22.85
C PRO A 12 19.13 5.03 -22.57
N ALA A 13 19.33 3.70 -22.52
CA ALA A 13 18.26 2.73 -22.27
C ALA A 13 17.76 2.78 -20.81
N LEU A 14 18.68 3.01 -19.85
CA LEU A 14 18.34 3.16 -18.44
C LEU A 14 17.56 4.46 -18.14
N ARG A 15 17.69 5.50 -18.98
CA ARG A 15 16.90 6.74 -18.85
C ARG A 15 15.45 6.62 -19.29
N ALA A 16 15.12 5.59 -20.06
CA ALA A 16 13.79 5.36 -20.62
C ALA A 16 13.07 4.19 -19.93
N ASP A 17 13.66 3.60 -18.90
CA ASP A 17 13.05 2.50 -18.17
C ASP A 17 11.95 3.03 -17.23
N PRO A 18 10.68 2.71 -17.50
CA PRO A 18 9.55 3.17 -16.68
C PRO A 18 9.63 2.68 -15.24
N GLU A 19 10.24 1.52 -14.98
CA GLU A 19 10.36 0.94 -13.64
C GLU A 19 11.35 1.72 -12.78
N LEU A 20 12.49 2.15 -13.32
CA LEU A 20 13.45 3.01 -12.62
C LEU A 20 12.87 4.38 -12.30
N LEU A 21 12.03 4.93 -13.18
CA LEU A 21 11.30 6.18 -12.93
C LEU A 21 10.24 6.01 -11.84
N MET A 22 9.63 4.84 -11.72
CA MET A 22 8.67 4.51 -10.65
C MET A 22 9.37 4.44 -9.28
N PHE A 23 10.54 3.79 -9.19
CA PHE A 23 11.33 3.75 -7.95
C PHE A 23 11.77 5.15 -7.47
N ALA A 24 12.10 6.05 -8.38
CA ALA A 24 12.45 7.43 -8.03
C ALA A 24 11.28 8.22 -7.42
N LYS A 25 10.03 7.83 -7.68
CA LYS A 25 8.83 8.44 -7.11
C LYS A 25 8.52 7.96 -5.68
N ILE A 26 8.96 6.76 -5.31
CA ILE A 26 8.69 6.12 -4.02
C ILE A 26 9.67 6.57 -2.93
N LEU A 27 10.81 7.15 -3.30
CA LEU A 27 11.81 7.64 -2.35
C LEU A 27 11.29 8.84 -1.54
N PRO A 28 11.46 8.84 -0.20
CA PRO A 28 11.10 9.97 0.65
C PRO A 28 11.74 11.27 0.16
N ALA A 29 11.06 12.39 0.32
CA ALA A 29 11.50 13.71 -0.18
C ALA A 29 12.92 14.11 0.29
N ARG A 30 13.39 13.58 1.42
CA ARG A 30 14.75 13.78 1.96
C ARG A 30 15.83 13.03 1.19
N LEU A 31 15.48 12.07 0.35
CA LEU A 31 16.40 11.29 -0.50
C LEU A 31 16.26 11.60 -1.99
N ARG A 32 15.44 12.60 -2.35
CA ARG A 32 15.36 13.11 -3.73
C ARG A 32 16.56 13.97 -4.03
N TRP A 33 17.58 13.38 -4.66
CA TRP A 33 18.69 14.12 -5.21
C TRP A 33 18.38 14.63 -6.63
N PRO A 34 19.01 15.75 -7.06
CA PRO A 34 18.91 16.21 -8.44
C PRO A 34 19.34 15.08 -9.39
N CYS A 35 18.60 14.91 -10.46
CA CYS A 35 18.73 13.79 -11.42
C CYS A 35 20.17 13.57 -11.95
N GLU A 36 21.00 14.61 -11.94
CA GLU A 36 22.39 14.56 -12.42
C GLU A 36 23.34 13.78 -11.49
N LYS A 37 23.02 13.63 -10.20
CA LYS A 37 23.88 12.93 -9.23
C LYS A 37 23.51 11.46 -9.03
N LEU A 38 22.40 10.98 -9.59
CA LEU A 38 21.95 9.57 -9.50
C LEU A 38 22.81 8.62 -10.35
N PHE A 39 23.72 9.13 -11.15
CA PHE A 39 24.56 8.34 -12.05
C PHE A 39 26.02 8.19 -11.60
N ASP A 40 26.32 8.52 -10.35
CA ASP A 40 27.63 8.22 -9.79
C ASP A 40 27.73 6.73 -9.45
N THR A 41 28.67 6.04 -10.12
CA THR A 41 28.85 4.58 -10.04
C THR A 41 29.08 4.08 -8.61
N ALA A 42 29.61 4.93 -7.72
CA ALA A 42 29.84 4.61 -6.31
C ALA A 42 28.53 4.55 -5.50
N ILE A 43 27.49 5.31 -5.90
CA ILE A 43 26.18 5.35 -5.25
C ILE A 43 25.36 4.13 -5.68
N LEU A 44 25.41 3.75 -6.95
CA LEU A 44 24.71 2.57 -7.48
C LEU A 44 25.23 1.27 -6.86
N THR A 45 26.53 1.17 -6.58
CA THR A 45 27.15 -0.01 -5.95
C THR A 45 26.78 -0.14 -4.47
N ASN A 46 26.49 0.96 -3.78
CA ASN A 46 26.03 0.93 -2.38
C ASN A 46 24.52 0.72 -2.26
N LEU A 47 23.73 1.24 -3.20
CA LEU A 47 22.27 0.98 -3.25
C LEU A 47 21.96 -0.50 -3.55
N SER A 48 22.74 -1.17 -4.40
CA SER A 48 22.55 -2.60 -4.67
C SER A 48 22.83 -3.51 -3.46
N LYS A 49 23.57 -3.01 -2.46
CA LYS A 49 23.83 -3.74 -1.20
C LYS A 49 22.81 -3.46 -0.10
N MET A 50 22.01 -2.40 -0.24
CA MET A 50 20.98 -2.02 0.75
C MET A 50 19.57 -2.47 0.37
N VAL A 51 19.37 -2.93 -0.86
CA VAL A 51 18.07 -3.41 -1.33
C VAL A 51 18.27 -4.79 -1.93
N GLU A 52 18.21 -5.83 -1.09
CA GLU A 52 17.90 -7.16 -1.57
C GLU A 52 16.41 -7.20 -1.94
N VAL A 53 16.06 -6.61 -3.06
CA VAL A 53 14.81 -6.90 -3.75
C VAL A 53 15.06 -8.19 -4.53
N PRO A 54 14.37 -9.28 -4.26
CA PRO A 54 14.40 -10.41 -5.17
C PRO A 54 13.73 -9.97 -6.47
N VAL A 55 14.52 -9.48 -7.42
CA VAL A 55 14.06 -9.28 -8.80
C VAL A 55 13.91 -10.64 -9.41
N SER A 56 12.76 -11.24 -9.25
CA SER A 56 12.33 -12.35 -10.09
C SER A 56 11.91 -11.76 -11.44
N LEU A 57 12.87 -11.59 -12.34
CA LEU A 57 12.61 -11.35 -13.76
C LEU A 57 12.10 -12.66 -14.37
N GLN A 58 10.85 -12.98 -14.14
CA GLN A 58 10.13 -13.99 -14.93
C GLN A 58 9.10 -13.28 -15.79
N GLY A 59 9.18 -13.58 -17.09
CA GLY A 59 8.40 -12.97 -18.16
C GLY A 59 6.88 -12.95 -17.91
N GLY A 60 6.29 -11.87 -18.33
CA GLY A 60 4.91 -11.44 -18.19
C GLY A 60 3.83 -12.49 -18.31
N THR A 61 3.38 -12.95 -17.18
CA THR A 61 1.98 -13.23 -16.97
C THR A 61 1.46 -12.11 -16.08
N SER A 62 0.53 -11.29 -16.56
CA SER A 62 -0.22 -10.36 -15.73
C SER A 62 -0.73 -11.15 -14.53
N SER A 63 -0.17 -10.89 -13.35
CA SER A 63 -0.59 -11.57 -12.14
C SER A 63 -1.58 -10.66 -11.43
N VAL A 64 -2.86 -11.01 -11.51
CA VAL A 64 -3.91 -10.38 -10.72
C VAL A 64 -3.48 -10.35 -9.25
N THR A 65 -3.43 -9.19 -8.65
CA THR A 65 -3.09 -9.01 -7.24
C THR A 65 -4.34 -8.75 -6.42
N LYS A 66 -4.59 -9.58 -5.41
CA LYS A 66 -5.73 -9.47 -4.52
C LYS A 66 -5.29 -8.98 -3.14
N LEU A 67 -5.79 -7.82 -2.74
CA LEU A 67 -5.48 -7.18 -1.48
C LEU A 67 -6.64 -7.30 -0.50
N LEU A 68 -6.36 -7.71 0.74
CA LEU A 68 -7.27 -7.63 1.87
C LEU A 68 -7.05 -6.30 2.58
N ILE A 69 -8.12 -5.53 2.79
CA ILE A 69 -8.05 -4.22 3.42
C ILE A 69 -8.87 -4.24 4.71
N LEU A 70 -8.21 -4.00 5.84
CA LEU A 70 -8.83 -3.94 7.16
C LEU A 70 -8.59 -2.57 7.80
N SER A 71 -9.53 -2.13 8.63
CA SER A 71 -9.43 -0.91 9.43
C SER A 71 -10.29 -0.99 10.68
N ASP A 72 -9.92 -0.24 11.70
CA ASP A 72 -10.82 0.09 12.83
C ASP A 72 -11.36 -1.16 13.54
N SER A 73 -10.48 -2.08 13.96
CA SER A 73 -10.87 -3.30 14.69
C SER A 73 -11.21 -3.04 16.17
N HIS A 74 -10.67 -1.97 16.77
CA HIS A 74 -11.04 -1.43 18.09
C HIS A 74 -11.19 -2.49 19.20
N ASN A 75 -10.09 -3.19 19.54
CA ASN A 75 -10.01 -4.25 20.53
C ASN A 75 -10.86 -5.50 20.19
N SER A 76 -10.90 -5.85 18.92
CA SER A 76 -11.61 -7.05 18.42
C SER A 76 -10.66 -8.00 17.68
N PRO A 77 -9.65 -8.60 18.34
CA PRO A 77 -8.67 -9.46 17.66
C PRO A 77 -9.28 -10.73 17.06
N ASP A 78 -10.37 -11.24 17.66
CA ASP A 78 -11.11 -12.39 17.15
C ASP A 78 -11.77 -12.10 15.78
N VAL A 79 -12.12 -10.85 15.51
CA VAL A 79 -12.62 -10.42 14.20
C VAL A 79 -11.54 -10.53 13.15
N VAL A 80 -10.35 -9.99 13.43
CA VAL A 80 -9.21 -10.07 12.51
C VAL A 80 -8.87 -11.52 12.20
N GLN A 81 -8.85 -12.38 13.23
CA GLN A 81 -8.62 -13.83 13.05
C GLN A 81 -9.69 -14.52 12.18
N ARG A 82 -10.96 -14.16 12.34
CA ARG A 82 -12.04 -14.74 11.51
C ARG A 82 -11.87 -14.34 10.05
N ILE A 83 -11.64 -13.07 9.79
CA ILE A 83 -11.45 -12.59 8.42
C ILE A 83 -10.24 -13.28 7.77
N LEU A 84 -9.11 -13.39 8.47
CA LEU A 84 -7.91 -14.04 7.96
C LEU A 84 -8.09 -15.54 7.69
N ARG A 85 -8.97 -16.23 8.43
CA ARG A 85 -9.32 -17.62 8.15
C ARG A 85 -10.16 -17.78 6.90
N ASP A 86 -11.05 -16.84 6.63
CA ASP A 86 -11.95 -16.91 5.49
C ASP A 86 -11.29 -16.40 4.19
N GLU A 87 -10.40 -15.42 4.30
CA GLU A 87 -9.71 -14.83 3.15
C GLU A 87 -8.29 -15.40 2.99
N THR A 88 -8.21 -16.66 2.59
CA THR A 88 -6.93 -17.37 2.42
C THR A 88 -6.25 -17.13 1.06
N ASP A 89 -7.01 -16.62 0.09
CA ASP A 89 -6.55 -16.36 -1.29
C ASP A 89 -6.33 -14.85 -1.48
N VAL A 90 -5.38 -14.29 -0.71
CA VAL A 90 -4.97 -12.89 -0.81
C VAL A 90 -3.45 -12.79 -0.85
N ASP A 91 -2.93 -11.88 -1.67
CA ASP A 91 -1.49 -11.69 -1.86
C ASP A 91 -0.88 -10.82 -0.76
N ALA A 92 -1.68 -9.89 -0.21
CA ALA A 92 -1.24 -9.02 0.87
C ALA A 92 -2.44 -8.50 1.70
N LEU A 93 -2.12 -8.11 2.93
CA LEU A 93 -3.01 -7.40 3.85
C LEU A 93 -2.53 -5.96 4.00
N ILE A 94 -3.45 -4.99 3.92
CA ILE A 94 -3.21 -3.60 4.30
C ILE A 94 -4.13 -3.26 5.48
N PHE A 95 -3.53 -2.90 6.62
CA PHE A 95 -4.23 -2.52 7.82
C PHE A 95 -4.13 -1.00 8.04
N LEU A 96 -5.28 -0.35 8.12
CA LEU A 96 -5.37 1.12 8.08
C LEU A 96 -5.45 1.78 9.48
N GLY A 97 -5.07 1.04 10.53
CA GLY A 97 -4.98 1.58 11.89
C GLY A 97 -6.23 1.39 12.76
N ASP A 98 -6.14 1.92 13.98
CA ASP A 98 -7.10 1.80 15.08
C ASP A 98 -7.36 0.33 15.47
N GLY A 99 -6.24 -0.38 15.77
CA GLY A 99 -6.26 -1.77 16.21
C GLY A 99 -4.99 -2.55 15.87
N LEU A 100 -3.81 -1.92 15.86
CA LEU A 100 -2.54 -2.60 15.57
C LEU A 100 -2.26 -3.80 16.49
N ARG A 101 -2.69 -3.75 17.76
CA ARG A 101 -2.58 -4.88 18.68
C ARG A 101 -3.46 -6.06 18.26
N ASP A 102 -4.63 -5.79 17.70
CA ASP A 102 -5.53 -6.82 17.19
C ASP A 102 -4.94 -7.47 15.94
N LEU A 103 -4.33 -6.65 15.07
CA LEU A 103 -3.60 -7.13 13.91
C LEU A 103 -2.45 -8.05 14.30
N GLU A 104 -1.61 -7.64 15.26
CA GLU A 104 -0.49 -8.45 15.77
C GLU A 104 -0.98 -9.82 16.26
N GLN A 105 -2.06 -9.84 17.04
CA GLN A 105 -2.66 -11.09 17.53
C GLN A 105 -3.23 -11.93 16.39
N GLY A 106 -3.90 -11.31 15.41
CA GLY A 106 -4.46 -11.97 14.24
C GLY A 106 -3.39 -12.66 13.40
N LEU A 107 -2.26 -12.01 13.19
CA LEU A 107 -1.17 -12.50 12.36
C LEU A 107 -0.37 -13.67 12.98
N THR A 108 -0.55 -14.00 14.25
CA THR A 108 0.18 -15.11 14.90
C THR A 108 0.03 -16.45 14.17
N GLN A 109 -1.12 -16.69 13.52
CA GLN A 109 -1.40 -17.88 12.74
C GLN A 109 -1.10 -17.72 11.24
N HIS A 110 -0.73 -16.50 10.80
CA HIS A 110 -0.48 -16.15 9.40
C HIS A 110 0.90 -15.48 9.21
N PRO A 111 2.03 -16.07 9.69
CA PRO A 111 3.34 -15.41 9.74
C PRO A 111 3.96 -15.14 8.36
N ARG A 112 3.38 -15.70 7.30
CA ARG A 112 3.86 -15.50 5.91
C ARG A 112 3.03 -14.51 5.12
N LEU A 113 1.92 -14.03 5.68
CA LEU A 113 1.07 -13.05 4.99
C LEU A 113 1.80 -11.71 4.90
N ARG A 114 2.04 -11.26 3.68
CA ARG A 114 2.65 -9.95 3.44
C ARG A 114 1.73 -8.87 3.96
N THR A 115 2.18 -8.10 4.95
CA THR A 115 1.34 -7.14 5.67
C THR A 115 1.96 -5.76 5.65
N TYR A 116 1.12 -4.77 5.39
CA TYR A 116 1.41 -3.35 5.49
C TYR A 116 0.48 -2.74 6.52
N ALA A 117 0.99 -1.87 7.37
CA ALA A 117 0.17 -1.25 8.41
C ALA A 117 0.54 0.21 8.61
N VAL A 118 -0.44 0.99 9.03
CA VAL A 118 -0.27 2.37 9.52
C VAL A 118 -0.93 2.52 10.87
N ALA A 119 -0.45 3.48 11.67
CA ALA A 119 -1.06 3.80 12.95
C ALA A 119 -2.29 4.70 12.77
N GLY A 120 -3.37 4.36 13.48
CA GLY A 120 -4.53 5.21 13.63
C GLY A 120 -4.44 6.14 14.85
N ASN A 121 -5.47 6.95 15.05
CA ASN A 121 -5.49 7.88 16.18
C ASN A 121 -5.71 7.21 17.55
N CYS A 122 -6.16 5.96 17.57
CA CYS A 122 -6.32 5.16 18.79
C CYS A 122 -5.12 4.23 19.06
N ASP A 123 -4.14 4.14 18.20
CA ASP A 123 -2.95 3.29 18.36
C ASP A 123 -1.84 4.05 19.14
N TYR A 124 -2.10 4.38 20.40
CA TYR A 124 -1.18 5.17 21.23
C TYR A 124 0.16 4.45 21.43
N GLY A 125 1.24 5.16 21.10
CA GLY A 125 2.61 4.66 21.28
C GLY A 125 3.05 3.66 20.20
N ALA A 126 2.28 3.50 19.12
CA ALA A 126 2.67 2.70 17.99
C ALA A 126 3.91 3.29 17.28
N LEU A 127 4.74 2.40 16.73
CA LEU A 127 5.93 2.78 15.97
C LEU A 127 5.66 2.78 14.47
N GLU A 128 4.52 2.26 14.04
CA GLU A 128 4.07 2.23 12.66
C GLU A 128 3.91 3.66 12.11
N PRO A 129 4.20 3.87 10.82
CA PRO A 129 4.04 5.18 10.20
C PRO A 129 2.55 5.58 10.15
N LEU A 130 2.27 6.89 9.98
CA LEU A 130 0.91 7.41 9.77
C LEU A 130 0.44 7.24 8.33
N ASP A 131 1.38 7.14 7.39
CA ASP A 131 1.16 6.98 5.95
C ASP A 131 2.11 5.95 5.38
N GLY A 132 1.68 5.25 4.34
CA GLY A 132 2.53 4.35 3.58
C GLY A 132 2.30 4.44 2.08
N LEU A 133 3.28 4.00 1.33
CA LEU A 133 3.21 3.77 -0.12
C LEU A 133 3.69 2.37 -0.40
N ALA A 134 2.95 1.65 -1.21
CA ALA A 134 3.36 0.34 -1.71
C ALA A 134 3.03 0.22 -3.20
N ALA A 135 3.85 -0.51 -3.93
CA ALA A 135 3.58 -0.85 -5.32
C ALA A 135 3.10 -2.30 -5.39
N PHE A 136 1.99 -2.50 -6.07
CA PHE A 136 1.41 -3.80 -6.39
C PHE A 136 1.21 -3.86 -7.88
N ASP A 137 1.88 -4.80 -8.55
CA ASP A 137 1.99 -4.82 -9.99
C ASP A 137 2.48 -3.44 -10.49
N LYS A 138 1.71 -2.73 -11.30
CA LYS A 138 2.02 -1.38 -11.80
C LYS A 138 1.26 -0.27 -11.07
N THR A 139 0.50 -0.61 -10.02
CA THR A 139 -0.32 0.34 -9.25
C THR A 139 0.44 0.83 -8.02
N VAL A 140 0.56 2.13 -7.85
CA VAL A 140 1.04 2.74 -6.61
C VAL A 140 -0.17 2.99 -5.70
N VAL A 141 -0.14 2.36 -4.53
CA VAL A 141 -1.18 2.45 -3.50
C VAL A 141 -0.67 3.30 -2.35
N PHE A 142 -1.33 4.42 -2.10
CA PHE A 142 -1.17 5.21 -0.88
C PHE A 142 -2.13 4.70 0.17
N TYR A 143 -1.66 4.47 1.40
CA TYR A 143 -2.51 4.00 2.49
C TYR A 143 -2.24 4.78 3.77
N THR A 144 -3.30 5.13 4.48
CA THR A 144 -3.28 5.94 5.70
C THR A 144 -4.50 5.61 6.55
N HIS A 145 -4.47 5.95 7.84
CA HIS A 145 -5.72 5.90 8.62
C HIS A 145 -6.70 7.00 8.20
N GLY A 146 -6.22 8.17 7.80
CA GLY A 146 -7.03 9.26 7.27
C GLY A 146 -7.30 10.40 8.26
N HIS A 147 -7.10 10.22 9.57
CA HIS A 147 -7.36 11.27 10.57
C HIS A 147 -6.56 12.55 10.34
N MET A 148 -5.33 12.44 9.82
CA MET A 148 -4.48 13.60 9.48
C MET A 148 -4.93 14.34 8.21
N TYR A 149 -5.80 13.73 7.41
CA TYR A 149 -6.32 14.29 6.15
C TYR A 149 -7.75 14.82 6.28
N GLY A 150 -8.34 14.80 7.49
CA GLY A 150 -9.66 15.34 7.74
C GLY A 150 -10.80 14.61 7.01
N VAL A 151 -10.62 13.30 6.73
CA VAL A 151 -11.52 12.48 5.89
C VAL A 151 -12.96 12.38 6.39
N LYS A 152 -13.23 12.81 7.62
CA LYS A 152 -14.62 12.94 8.16
C LYS A 152 -15.36 14.15 7.60
N TYR A 153 -14.65 15.12 7.03
CA TYR A 153 -15.21 16.38 6.55
C TYR A 153 -15.13 16.48 5.03
N ASP A 154 -13.99 16.08 4.44
CA ASP A 154 -13.74 16.16 3.02
C ASP A 154 -12.68 15.16 2.60
N LEU A 155 -12.73 14.68 1.35
CA LEU A 155 -11.80 13.72 0.77
C LEU A 155 -10.81 14.36 -0.23
N ASP A 156 -10.97 15.66 -0.56
CA ASP A 156 -10.12 16.31 -1.56
C ASP A 156 -8.66 16.41 -1.08
N THR A 157 -8.45 16.67 0.21
CA THR A 157 -7.11 16.72 0.81
C THR A 157 -6.39 15.35 0.70
N LEU A 158 -7.11 14.26 0.94
CA LEU A 158 -6.58 12.91 0.79
C LEU A 158 -6.26 12.60 -0.67
N ALA A 159 -7.18 12.89 -1.59
CA ALA A 159 -7.00 12.64 -3.02
C ALA A 159 -5.79 13.41 -3.58
N GLN A 160 -5.65 14.71 -3.22
CA GLN A 160 -4.51 15.53 -3.61
C GLN A 160 -3.19 15.00 -3.03
N ALA A 161 -3.19 14.56 -1.78
CA ALA A 161 -2.00 13.99 -1.14
C ALA A 161 -1.54 12.69 -1.81
N ALA A 162 -2.47 11.82 -2.21
CA ALA A 162 -2.20 10.61 -2.94
C ALA A 162 -1.67 10.92 -4.36
N ALA A 163 -2.35 11.80 -5.10
CA ALA A 163 -1.94 12.22 -6.44
C ALA A 163 -0.54 12.85 -6.44
N ALA A 164 -0.23 13.71 -5.46
CA ALA A 164 1.10 14.32 -5.32
C ALA A 164 2.23 13.31 -5.08
N ARG A 165 1.89 12.10 -4.59
CA ARG A 165 2.81 10.97 -4.40
C ARG A 165 2.83 10.01 -5.59
N GLY A 166 2.05 10.30 -6.63
CA GLY A 166 1.92 9.46 -7.83
C GLY A 166 1.12 8.18 -7.58
N ALA A 167 0.24 8.18 -6.58
CA ALA A 167 -0.62 7.04 -6.31
C ALA A 167 -1.90 7.10 -7.15
N GLU A 168 -2.28 5.96 -7.71
CA GLU A 168 -3.53 5.75 -8.43
C GLU A 168 -4.67 5.33 -7.49
N VAL A 169 -4.32 4.78 -6.32
CA VAL A 169 -5.25 4.30 -5.30
C VAL A 169 -4.90 4.93 -3.95
N ALA A 170 -5.89 5.37 -3.19
CA ALA A 170 -5.75 5.78 -1.80
C ALA A 170 -6.70 4.99 -0.89
N LEU A 171 -6.12 4.28 0.07
CA LEU A 171 -6.83 3.50 1.07
C LEU A 171 -6.87 4.28 2.37
N PHE A 172 -8.05 4.36 3.01
CA PHE A 172 -8.21 5.07 4.27
C PHE A 172 -9.29 4.45 5.15
N GLY A 173 -9.22 4.66 6.45
CA GLY A 173 -10.18 4.21 7.46
C GLY A 173 -10.87 5.37 8.17
N HIS A 174 -10.90 5.34 9.50
CA HIS A 174 -11.30 6.41 10.42
C HIS A 174 -12.77 6.82 10.39
N THR A 175 -13.45 6.80 9.24
CA THR A 175 -14.87 7.16 9.13
C THR A 175 -15.79 6.05 9.58
N HIS A 176 -15.31 4.80 9.57
CA HIS A 176 -16.07 3.55 9.77
C HIS A 176 -17.19 3.34 8.72
N ILE A 177 -17.15 4.07 7.62
CA ILE A 177 -18.15 4.01 6.55
C ILE A 177 -17.49 3.45 5.30
N PRO A 178 -17.99 2.31 4.78
CA PRO A 178 -17.51 1.78 3.51
C PRO A 178 -17.68 2.79 2.37
N LEU A 179 -16.64 2.98 1.56
CA LEU A 179 -16.68 3.91 0.43
C LEU A 179 -15.76 3.43 -0.70
N ALA A 180 -16.23 3.61 -1.93
CA ALA A 180 -15.43 3.44 -3.13
C ALA A 180 -15.83 4.52 -4.15
N GLU A 181 -14.90 5.43 -4.47
CA GLU A 181 -15.17 6.51 -5.43
C GLU A 181 -13.91 6.95 -6.16
N GLN A 182 -14.09 7.56 -7.34
CA GLN A 182 -13.02 8.24 -8.07
C GLN A 182 -13.04 9.73 -7.71
N ARG A 183 -11.86 10.27 -7.32
CA ARG A 183 -11.72 11.68 -7.01
C ARG A 183 -10.35 12.21 -7.44
N GLY A 184 -10.34 13.24 -8.27
CA GLY A 184 -9.09 13.86 -8.73
C GLY A 184 -8.14 12.90 -9.48
N GLY A 185 -8.67 11.86 -10.14
CA GLY A 185 -7.88 10.84 -10.83
C GLY A 185 -7.37 9.72 -9.92
N VAL A 186 -7.68 9.74 -8.61
CA VAL A 186 -7.32 8.73 -7.63
C VAL A 186 -8.55 7.91 -7.25
N PHE A 187 -8.42 6.58 -7.20
CA PHE A 187 -9.45 5.71 -6.64
C PHE A 187 -9.35 5.69 -5.12
N LEU A 188 -10.35 6.23 -4.44
CA LEU A 188 -10.46 6.26 -2.98
C LEU A 188 -11.25 5.04 -2.51
N PHE A 189 -10.70 4.33 -1.51
CA PHE A 189 -11.36 3.16 -0.96
C PHE A 189 -11.24 3.13 0.56
N ASN A 190 -12.38 3.00 1.24
CA ASN A 190 -12.48 2.77 2.68
C ASN A 190 -13.18 1.44 2.93
N PRO A 191 -12.57 0.48 3.65
CA PRO A 191 -13.16 -0.83 3.89
C PRO A 191 -14.34 -0.80 4.87
N GLY A 192 -14.59 0.34 5.52
CA GLY A 192 -15.42 0.44 6.71
C GLY A 192 -14.64 0.08 7.98
N SER A 193 -15.34 -0.27 9.04
CA SER A 193 -14.74 -0.77 10.29
C SER A 193 -15.03 -2.26 10.42
N CYS A 194 -14.00 -3.06 10.72
CA CYS A 194 -14.18 -4.49 10.91
C CYS A 194 -14.59 -4.88 12.34
N GLY A 195 -14.50 -3.96 13.31
CA GLY A 195 -14.84 -4.29 14.71
C GLY A 195 -15.74 -3.30 15.42
N ARG A 196 -16.11 -2.18 14.79
CA ARG A 196 -16.93 -1.14 15.41
C ARG A 196 -17.64 -0.25 14.40
N CYS A 197 -18.50 -0.81 13.59
CA CYS A 197 -19.38 -0.02 12.73
C CYS A 197 -20.48 0.65 13.57
N TYR A 198 -20.79 1.91 13.28
CA TYR A 198 -21.82 2.67 14.01
C TYR A 198 -23.20 2.62 13.35
N THR A 199 -23.27 2.35 12.06
CA THR A 199 -24.48 2.54 11.25
C THR A 199 -24.91 1.32 10.44
N GLY A 200 -24.21 0.19 10.60
CA GLY A 200 -24.46 -1.01 9.81
C GLY A 200 -23.67 -2.20 10.32
N PRO A 201 -23.51 -3.25 9.51
CA PRO A 201 -22.64 -4.38 9.84
C PRO A 201 -21.18 -3.96 9.84
N ASP A 202 -20.36 -4.66 10.60
CA ASP A 202 -18.91 -4.57 10.50
C ASP A 202 -18.47 -5.08 9.12
N THR A 203 -17.55 -4.35 8.48
CA THR A 203 -17.12 -4.63 7.11
C THR A 203 -15.61 -4.60 6.94
N TYR A 204 -15.16 -5.26 5.89
CA TYR A 204 -13.78 -5.20 5.39
C TYR A 204 -13.77 -5.11 3.86
N GLY A 205 -12.60 -4.84 3.28
CA GLY A 205 -12.46 -4.62 1.85
C GLY A 205 -11.63 -5.68 1.16
N ILE A 206 -12.01 -5.99 -0.08
CA ILE A 206 -11.17 -6.71 -1.06
C ILE A 206 -10.96 -5.77 -2.24
N LEU A 207 -9.71 -5.64 -2.66
CA LEU A 207 -9.33 -4.89 -3.85
C LEU A 207 -8.53 -5.80 -4.78
N THR A 208 -8.89 -5.82 -6.06
CA THR A 208 -8.21 -6.62 -7.07
C THR A 208 -7.56 -5.70 -8.09
N LEU A 209 -6.26 -5.86 -8.28
CA LEU A 209 -5.45 -5.07 -9.20
C LEU A 209 -4.95 -5.94 -10.35
N ASP A 210 -4.93 -5.39 -11.55
CA ASP A 210 -4.34 -6.01 -12.73
C ASP A 210 -3.89 -4.92 -13.70
N ASP A 211 -2.69 -5.06 -14.26
CA ASP A 211 -2.08 -4.17 -15.23
C ASP A 211 -2.18 -2.67 -14.86
N GLY A 212 -1.86 -2.35 -13.60
CA GLY A 212 -1.86 -0.97 -13.10
C GLY A 212 -3.24 -0.39 -12.80
N LYS A 213 -4.30 -1.21 -12.71
CA LYS A 213 -5.67 -0.75 -12.53
C LYS A 213 -6.40 -1.53 -11.45
N VAL A 214 -7.35 -0.87 -10.82
CA VAL A 214 -8.38 -1.54 -10.00
C VAL A 214 -9.38 -2.16 -10.96
N ILE A 215 -9.42 -3.50 -11.01
CA ILE A 215 -10.35 -4.25 -11.87
C ILE A 215 -11.60 -4.72 -11.11
N ALA A 216 -11.50 -4.86 -9.77
CA ALA A 216 -12.63 -5.19 -8.92
C ALA A 216 -12.40 -4.68 -7.50
N HIS A 217 -13.48 -4.36 -6.81
CA HIS A 217 -13.49 -4.06 -5.39
C HIS A 217 -14.77 -4.61 -4.75
N ALA A 218 -14.70 -4.94 -3.47
CA ALA A 218 -15.84 -5.38 -2.69
C ALA A 218 -15.73 -4.95 -1.23
N HIS A 219 -16.86 -4.53 -0.66
CA HIS A 219 -17.05 -4.49 0.78
C HIS A 219 -17.75 -5.78 1.20
N LYS A 220 -17.16 -6.50 2.15
CA LYS A 220 -17.71 -7.74 2.69
C LYS A 220 -18.09 -7.54 4.15
N GLU A 221 -19.18 -8.16 4.57
CA GLU A 221 -19.54 -8.22 5.97
C GLU A 221 -18.61 -9.17 6.72
N VAL A 222 -18.28 -8.81 7.95
CA VAL A 222 -17.47 -9.66 8.83
C VAL A 222 -18.20 -10.96 9.11
N PRO A 223 -17.54 -12.13 8.99
CA PRO A 223 -18.15 -13.42 9.28
C PRO A 223 -18.72 -13.47 10.70
N GLN A 224 -19.95 -13.95 10.84
CA GLN A 224 -20.58 -14.15 12.14
C GLN A 224 -19.87 -15.24 12.95
N LYS A 225 -20.03 -15.22 14.29
CA LYS A 225 -19.45 -16.24 15.18
C LYS A 225 -20.09 -17.59 14.98
#